data_385086c15ba9593167a749ebf2d49f8a
#
_entry.id   385086c15ba9593167a749ebf2d49f8a
#
_cell.length_a   1.000
_cell.length_b   1.000
_cell.length_c   1.000
_cell.angle_alpha   90.00
_cell.angle_beta   90.00
_cell.angle_gamma   90.00
#
_symmetry.space_group_name_H-M   'P 1'
#
loop_
_entity.id
_entity.type
_entity.pdbx_description
1 polymer ?
#
loop_
_entity_poly.entity_id
_entity_poly.type
_entity_poly.pdbx_seq_one_letter_code
_entity_poly.pdbx_strand_id
1 'polypeptide(L)'
;MTQIRLEGLVFEFFKDKPLHAIDVVCLETFVGFLTQKSLAVSTIQGYIAQVRKVLKLLHRKNILKSLPSFPSLRSRVTSRGAFTITEYKKILRISKQLRGVSYDDWPHAERPWIKREYHCMPYEMRGLIRFMVHTFVRPGDIRQIKNKHIEVVRGGYDYLRLTLPEVKRHNAPTVSLPAAVGVYESLRAYQASRGYGRDDDYVFFPEEPNRRLALDVVGWAFNWILKVADLKTGPHGIDRTLYSLRHTAITFRLIYGGNIDLLTLARNARTSVEMIEKFYASTLSAEMNIALIHGKRHSSIIKP
;
A
#
# COMPACT_ATOMS: atom_id res chain seq x y z
N MET A 1 -1.00 -17.42 -3.61
CA MET A 1 -0.43 -16.87 -4.87
C MET A 1 0.68 -17.74 -5.48
N THR A 2 1.62 -18.27 -4.71
CA THR A 2 2.72 -19.10 -5.25
C THR A 2 2.20 -20.40 -5.84
N GLN A 3 1.35 -21.12 -5.12
CA GLN A 3 0.75 -22.38 -5.57
C GLN A 3 -0.08 -22.19 -6.85
N ILE A 4 -0.96 -21.19 -6.88
CA ILE A 4 -1.77 -20.87 -8.07
C ILE A 4 -0.91 -20.56 -9.31
N ARG A 5 0.25 -19.91 -9.13
CA ARG A 5 1.17 -19.67 -10.25
C ARG A 5 1.85 -20.92 -10.74
N LEU A 6 2.22 -21.83 -9.85
CA LEU A 6 2.89 -23.08 -10.20
C LEU A 6 1.92 -24.06 -10.88
N GLU A 7 0.70 -24.18 -10.36
CA GLU A 7 -0.36 -25.05 -10.91
C GLU A 7 -1.01 -24.52 -12.19
N GLY A 8 -0.86 -23.20 -12.47
CA GLY A 8 -1.36 -22.54 -13.67
C GLY A 8 -0.32 -22.48 -14.80
N LEU A 9 0.03 -21.26 -15.23
CA LEU A 9 0.88 -21.03 -16.43
C LEU A 9 2.27 -21.65 -16.35
N VAL A 10 2.84 -21.86 -15.14
CA VAL A 10 4.11 -22.57 -15.02
C VAL A 10 3.95 -24.04 -15.39
N PHE A 11 2.95 -24.71 -14.83
CA PHE A 11 2.66 -26.10 -15.16
C PHE A 11 2.27 -26.24 -16.64
N GLU A 12 1.41 -25.38 -17.17
CA GLU A 12 1.01 -25.37 -18.59
C GLU A 12 2.23 -25.38 -19.52
N PHE A 13 3.26 -24.57 -19.19
CA PHE A 13 4.45 -24.46 -20.05
C PHE A 13 5.49 -25.55 -19.86
N PHE A 14 5.69 -26.03 -18.61
CA PHE A 14 6.79 -26.92 -18.28
C PHE A 14 6.43 -28.41 -18.15
N LYS A 15 5.14 -28.78 -18.09
CA LYS A 15 4.66 -30.13 -17.78
C LYS A 15 5.30 -31.24 -18.66
N ASP A 16 5.51 -30.93 -19.94
CA ASP A 16 6.02 -31.91 -20.93
C ASP A 16 7.52 -31.70 -21.23
N LYS A 17 8.21 -30.85 -20.47
CA LYS A 17 9.63 -30.54 -20.69
C LYS A 17 10.51 -31.35 -19.74
N PRO A 18 11.47 -32.10 -20.25
CA PRO A 18 12.42 -32.79 -19.39
C PRO A 18 13.32 -31.77 -18.69
N LEU A 19 13.73 -32.07 -17.46
CA LEU A 19 14.43 -31.14 -16.59
C LEU A 19 15.76 -30.64 -17.20
N HIS A 20 16.45 -31.47 -17.96
CA HIS A 20 17.72 -31.13 -18.64
C HIS A 20 17.53 -30.13 -19.80
N ALA A 21 16.31 -30.00 -20.35
CA ALA A 21 15.99 -29.05 -21.40
C ALA A 21 15.58 -27.65 -20.85
N ILE A 22 15.56 -27.46 -19.52
CA ILE A 22 15.27 -26.18 -18.91
C ILE A 22 16.58 -25.37 -18.82
N ASP A 23 17.00 -24.86 -19.94
CA ASP A 23 18.14 -23.93 -20.08
C ASP A 23 17.69 -22.45 -20.16
N VAL A 24 18.63 -21.56 -20.48
CA VAL A 24 18.36 -20.14 -20.64
C VAL A 24 17.38 -19.87 -21.78
N VAL A 25 17.48 -20.58 -22.90
CA VAL A 25 16.62 -20.43 -24.08
C VAL A 25 15.19 -20.83 -23.74
N CYS A 26 15.02 -21.96 -23.02
CA CYS A 26 13.72 -22.39 -22.53
C CYS A 26 13.09 -21.34 -21.58
N LEU A 27 13.87 -20.70 -20.71
CA LEU A 27 13.38 -19.65 -19.82
C LEU A 27 13.03 -18.37 -20.56
N GLU A 28 13.75 -18.01 -21.62
CA GLU A 28 13.41 -16.87 -22.50
C GLU A 28 12.12 -17.15 -23.29
N THR A 29 11.96 -18.37 -23.80
CA THR A 29 10.70 -18.82 -24.44
C THR A 29 9.53 -18.75 -23.48
N PHE A 30 9.73 -19.11 -22.21
CA PHE A 30 8.70 -18.94 -21.15
C PHE A 30 8.34 -17.49 -20.92
N VAL A 31 9.31 -16.57 -20.94
CA VAL A 31 9.04 -15.13 -20.89
C VAL A 31 8.20 -14.70 -22.09
N GLY A 32 8.55 -15.14 -23.29
CA GLY A 32 7.76 -14.88 -24.51
C GLY A 32 6.31 -15.37 -24.38
N PHE A 33 6.13 -16.61 -23.91
CA PHE A 33 4.80 -17.18 -23.63
C PHE A 33 3.99 -16.33 -22.65
N LEU A 34 4.58 -15.88 -21.54
CA LEU A 34 3.91 -15.02 -20.57
C LEU A 34 3.60 -13.62 -21.13
N THR A 35 4.46 -13.11 -22.02
CA THR A 35 4.24 -11.81 -22.70
C THR A 35 3.06 -11.89 -23.67
N GLN A 36 2.91 -12.98 -24.39
CA GLN A 36 1.75 -13.21 -25.26
C GLN A 36 0.42 -13.25 -24.49
N LYS A 37 0.45 -13.66 -23.21
CA LYS A 37 -0.70 -13.59 -22.30
C LYS A 37 -0.98 -12.15 -21.79
N SER A 38 -0.31 -11.14 -22.33
CA SER A 38 -0.45 -9.71 -21.97
C SER A 38 -0.21 -9.42 -20.49
N LEU A 39 0.66 -10.18 -19.82
CA LEU A 39 0.99 -9.98 -18.41
C LEU A 39 1.96 -8.81 -18.22
N ALA A 40 1.74 -8.02 -17.17
CA ALA A 40 2.67 -6.97 -16.78
C ALA A 40 4.06 -7.54 -16.47
N VAL A 41 5.13 -6.81 -16.81
CA VAL A 41 6.53 -7.23 -16.60
C VAL A 41 6.80 -7.64 -15.14
N SER A 42 6.25 -6.92 -14.17
CA SER A 42 6.37 -7.28 -12.74
C SER A 42 5.69 -8.61 -12.39
N THR A 43 4.63 -8.97 -13.09
CA THR A 43 3.97 -10.27 -12.94
C THR A 43 4.84 -11.37 -13.54
N ILE A 44 5.41 -11.16 -14.74
CA ILE A 44 6.35 -12.07 -15.38
C ILE A 44 7.58 -12.30 -14.48
N GLN A 45 8.18 -11.24 -13.93
CA GLN A 45 9.26 -11.35 -12.93
C GLN A 45 8.86 -12.23 -11.75
N GLY A 46 7.60 -12.13 -11.28
CA GLY A 46 7.06 -12.98 -10.22
C GLY A 46 6.99 -14.46 -10.62
N TYR A 47 6.65 -14.80 -11.87
CA TYR A 47 6.68 -16.17 -12.39
C TYR A 47 8.12 -16.71 -12.47
N ILE A 48 9.04 -15.95 -13.06
CA ILE A 48 10.46 -16.33 -13.13
C ILE A 48 11.05 -16.54 -11.74
N ALA A 49 10.70 -15.71 -10.76
CA ALA A 49 11.15 -15.90 -9.38
C ALA A 49 10.66 -17.22 -8.75
N GLN A 50 9.45 -17.70 -9.09
CA GLN A 50 8.97 -18.99 -8.62
C GLN A 50 9.72 -20.16 -9.31
N VAL A 51 9.87 -20.12 -10.64
CA VAL A 51 10.65 -21.11 -11.39
C VAL A 51 12.08 -21.18 -10.84
N ARG A 52 12.73 -20.03 -10.59
CA ARG A 52 14.07 -19.96 -9.98
C ARG A 52 14.12 -20.66 -8.62
N LYS A 53 13.10 -20.52 -7.77
CA LYS A 53 13.04 -21.19 -6.46
C LYS A 53 12.97 -22.70 -6.62
N VAL A 54 12.16 -23.20 -7.56
CA VAL A 54 12.05 -24.64 -7.84
C VAL A 54 13.39 -25.20 -8.35
N LEU A 55 13.98 -24.55 -9.36
CA LEU A 55 15.26 -25.03 -9.92
C LEU A 55 16.39 -24.98 -8.89
N LYS A 56 16.46 -23.94 -8.03
CA LYS A 56 17.40 -23.90 -6.90
C LYS A 56 17.18 -25.01 -5.90
N LEU A 57 15.93 -25.42 -5.64
CA LEU A 57 15.64 -26.56 -4.76
C LEU A 57 16.12 -27.84 -5.36
N LEU A 58 15.87 -28.07 -6.67
CA LEU A 58 16.32 -29.26 -7.41
C LEU A 58 17.86 -29.35 -7.47
N HIS A 59 18.54 -28.24 -7.68
CA HIS A 59 19.99 -28.16 -7.63
C HIS A 59 20.55 -28.51 -6.25
N ARG A 60 19.98 -27.97 -5.17
CA ARG A 60 20.35 -28.32 -3.78
C ARG A 60 20.14 -29.80 -3.44
N LYS A 61 19.19 -30.45 -4.11
CA LYS A 61 18.93 -31.90 -3.96
C LYS A 61 19.77 -32.75 -4.91
N ASN A 62 20.74 -32.19 -5.61
CA ASN A 62 21.57 -32.84 -6.63
C ASN A 62 20.78 -33.48 -7.78
N ILE A 63 19.52 -33.09 -8.00
CA ILE A 63 18.72 -33.56 -9.13
C ILE A 63 19.09 -32.78 -10.40
N LEU A 64 19.39 -31.48 -10.26
CA LEU A 64 19.86 -30.62 -11.34
C LEU A 64 21.37 -30.34 -11.15
N LYS A 65 22.19 -30.68 -12.15
CA LYS A 65 23.67 -30.55 -12.08
C LYS A 65 24.11 -29.07 -12.01
N SER A 66 23.48 -28.21 -12.77
CA SER A 66 23.81 -26.78 -12.81
C SER A 66 22.54 -25.91 -12.93
N LEU A 67 22.59 -24.67 -12.41
CA LEU A 67 21.50 -23.72 -12.56
C LEU A 67 21.64 -22.98 -13.89
N PRO A 68 20.55 -22.87 -14.69
CA PRO A 68 20.56 -22.01 -15.88
C PRO A 68 20.66 -20.54 -15.51
N SER A 69 21.20 -19.74 -16.42
CA SER A 69 21.07 -18.28 -16.35
C SER A 69 19.61 -17.88 -16.47
N PHE A 70 19.21 -16.86 -15.71
CA PHE A 70 17.81 -16.38 -15.72
C PHE A 70 17.71 -15.07 -16.47
N PRO A 71 16.71 -14.91 -17.37
CA PRO A 71 16.52 -13.68 -18.10
C PRO A 71 16.32 -12.49 -17.15
N SER A 72 16.98 -11.37 -17.46
CA SER A 72 16.86 -10.12 -16.73
C SER A 72 15.77 -9.27 -17.37
N LEU A 73 14.69 -9.06 -16.64
CA LEU A 73 13.57 -8.24 -17.09
C LEU A 73 13.64 -6.86 -16.39
N ARG A 74 13.90 -5.83 -17.16
CA ARG A 74 13.86 -4.46 -16.64
C ARG A 74 12.41 -3.97 -16.61
N SER A 75 11.90 -3.69 -15.42
CA SER A 75 10.61 -3.01 -15.23
C SER A 75 10.87 -1.54 -14.98
N ARG A 76 10.25 -0.66 -15.75
CA ARG A 76 10.17 0.75 -15.36
C ARG A 76 9.29 0.82 -14.11
N VAL A 77 9.87 1.29 -13.03
CA VAL A 77 9.13 1.51 -11.80
C VAL A 77 8.38 2.83 -11.95
N THR A 78 7.09 2.72 -12.22
CA THR A 78 6.20 3.88 -12.23
C THR A 78 5.43 3.92 -10.92
N SER A 79 5.56 5.04 -10.19
CA SER A 79 4.76 5.28 -8.99
C SER A 79 3.31 5.57 -9.39
N ARG A 80 2.35 5.06 -8.60
CA ARG A 80 0.92 5.41 -8.73
C ARG A 80 0.64 6.87 -8.38
N GLY A 81 1.63 7.59 -7.92
CA GLY A 81 1.55 8.97 -7.50
C GLY A 81 0.93 9.15 -6.12
N ALA A 82 1.43 10.15 -5.41
CA ALA A 82 0.80 10.71 -4.24
C ALA A 82 -0.29 11.71 -4.65
N PHE A 83 -1.15 12.06 -3.71
CA PHE A 83 -2.07 13.19 -3.87
C PHE A 83 -1.39 14.48 -3.41
N THR A 84 -1.66 15.59 -4.09
CA THR A 84 -1.34 16.93 -3.59
C THR A 84 -2.23 17.28 -2.40
N ILE A 85 -1.89 18.32 -1.66
CA ILE A 85 -2.74 18.82 -0.54
C ILE A 85 -4.14 19.19 -1.05
N THR A 86 -4.23 19.83 -2.22
CA THR A 86 -5.51 20.24 -2.81
C THR A 86 -6.36 19.03 -3.19
N GLU A 87 -5.75 18.03 -3.85
CA GLU A 87 -6.43 16.77 -4.19
C GLU A 87 -6.86 16.00 -2.94
N TYR A 88 -6.00 15.94 -1.92
CA TYR A 88 -6.33 15.29 -0.64
C TYR A 88 -7.52 15.97 0.06
N LYS A 89 -7.55 17.31 0.11
CA LYS A 89 -8.71 18.08 0.63
C LYS A 89 -9.97 17.79 -0.18
N LYS A 90 -9.87 17.70 -1.52
CA LYS A 90 -11.00 17.34 -2.41
C LYS A 90 -11.53 15.93 -2.08
N ILE A 91 -10.66 14.93 -1.93
CA ILE A 91 -11.02 13.57 -1.53
C ILE A 91 -11.76 13.57 -0.19
N LEU A 92 -11.26 14.28 0.82
CA LEU A 92 -11.91 14.35 2.13
C LEU A 92 -13.28 15.05 2.09
N ARG A 93 -13.47 16.04 1.23
CA ARG A 93 -14.77 16.70 1.01
C ARG A 93 -15.76 15.73 0.38
N ILE A 94 -15.36 15.07 -0.71
CA ILE A 94 -16.22 14.12 -1.44
C ILE A 94 -16.55 12.91 -0.56
N SER A 95 -15.60 12.37 0.19
CA SER A 95 -15.89 11.25 1.12
C SER A 95 -16.91 11.63 2.21
N LYS A 96 -16.98 12.92 2.59
CA LYS A 96 -18.03 13.43 3.50
C LYS A 96 -19.38 13.55 2.79
N GLN A 97 -19.38 14.05 1.55
CA GLN A 97 -20.60 14.24 0.76
C GLN A 97 -21.28 12.93 0.39
N LEU A 98 -20.47 11.92 0.05
CA LEU A 98 -20.99 10.60 -0.33
C LEU A 98 -21.41 9.72 0.85
N ARG A 99 -21.15 10.11 2.09
CA ARG A 99 -21.47 9.31 3.27
C ARG A 99 -22.94 8.90 3.29
N GLY A 100 -23.20 7.59 3.32
CA GLY A 100 -24.54 7.01 3.31
C GLY A 100 -25.28 7.09 1.96
N VAL A 101 -24.63 7.64 0.92
CA VAL A 101 -25.22 7.66 -0.44
C VAL A 101 -25.12 6.25 -1.03
N SER A 102 -26.19 5.80 -1.68
CA SER A 102 -26.20 4.55 -2.44
C SER A 102 -25.53 4.76 -3.80
N TYR A 103 -24.68 3.80 -4.19
CA TYR A 103 -24.09 3.80 -5.53
C TYR A 103 -25.16 3.60 -6.61
N ASP A 104 -26.23 2.86 -6.31
CA ASP A 104 -27.33 2.61 -7.23
C ASP A 104 -28.09 3.90 -7.63
N ASP A 105 -28.05 4.91 -6.75
CA ASP A 105 -28.66 6.23 -6.97
C ASP A 105 -27.71 7.20 -7.71
N TRP A 106 -26.47 6.78 -7.99
CA TRP A 106 -25.48 7.65 -8.63
C TRP A 106 -25.67 7.63 -10.16
N PRO A 107 -25.82 8.79 -10.81
CA PRO A 107 -25.99 8.88 -12.26
C PRO A 107 -24.72 8.34 -12.96
N HIS A 108 -24.93 7.58 -14.04
CA HIS A 108 -23.86 6.94 -14.84
C HIS A 108 -23.02 5.89 -14.10
N ALA A 109 -23.56 5.27 -13.06
CA ALA A 109 -22.89 4.21 -12.34
C ALA A 109 -22.69 2.97 -13.21
N GLU A 110 -21.42 2.57 -13.41
CA GLU A 110 -21.11 1.24 -13.93
C GLU A 110 -21.59 0.19 -12.92
N ARG A 111 -22.00 -1.00 -13.41
CA ARG A 111 -22.40 -2.08 -12.51
C ARG A 111 -21.26 -2.42 -11.55
N PRO A 112 -21.45 -2.30 -10.22
CA PRO A 112 -20.43 -2.64 -9.25
C PRO A 112 -20.11 -4.13 -9.27
N TRP A 113 -18.86 -4.48 -9.02
CA TRP A 113 -18.44 -5.88 -8.89
C TRP A 113 -18.64 -6.43 -7.46
N ILE A 114 -18.96 -5.57 -6.49
CA ILE A 114 -19.27 -5.97 -5.12
C ILE A 114 -20.78 -6.25 -4.97
N LYS A 115 -21.15 -6.95 -3.91
CA LYS A 115 -22.55 -7.24 -3.61
C LYS A 115 -23.33 -5.96 -3.27
N ARG A 116 -24.63 -5.95 -3.58
CA ARG A 116 -25.54 -4.81 -3.41
C ARG A 116 -25.60 -4.30 -1.97
N GLU A 117 -25.45 -5.19 -0.97
CA GLU A 117 -25.42 -4.84 0.44
C GLU A 117 -24.29 -3.85 0.83
N TYR A 118 -23.23 -3.76 -0.02
CA TYR A 118 -22.09 -2.85 0.17
C TYR A 118 -22.15 -1.63 -0.76
N HIS A 119 -23.25 -1.38 -1.47
CA HIS A 119 -23.35 -0.25 -2.39
C HIS A 119 -23.49 1.11 -1.69
N CYS A 120 -23.78 1.16 -0.38
CA CYS A 120 -23.78 2.42 0.36
C CYS A 120 -22.35 2.82 0.74
N MET A 121 -22.02 4.12 0.54
CA MET A 121 -20.73 4.66 0.97
C MET A 121 -20.58 4.56 2.49
N PRO A 122 -19.60 3.78 2.98
CA PRO A 122 -19.44 3.58 4.41
C PRO A 122 -19.15 4.87 5.17
N TYR A 123 -19.74 4.99 6.36
CA TYR A 123 -19.54 6.16 7.23
C TYR A 123 -18.07 6.38 7.58
N GLU A 124 -17.31 5.29 7.73
CA GLU A 124 -15.92 5.27 8.17
C GLU A 124 -14.92 5.75 7.12
N MET A 125 -15.30 5.80 5.83
CA MET A 125 -14.35 6.04 4.73
C MET A 125 -13.53 7.32 4.91
N ARG A 126 -14.12 8.41 5.35
CA ARG A 126 -13.38 9.66 5.60
C ARG A 126 -12.37 9.51 6.75
N GLY A 127 -12.76 8.81 7.81
CA GLY A 127 -11.89 8.48 8.94
C GLY A 127 -10.75 7.58 8.50
N LEU A 128 -11.04 6.53 7.72
CA LEU A 128 -10.05 5.60 7.17
C LEU A 128 -9.01 6.30 6.30
N ILE A 129 -9.44 7.18 5.39
CA ILE A 129 -8.54 7.95 4.51
C ILE A 129 -7.58 8.80 5.36
N ARG A 130 -8.11 9.51 6.37
CA ARG A 130 -7.29 10.32 7.28
C ARG A 130 -6.35 9.45 8.12
N PHE A 131 -6.86 8.35 8.66
CA PHE A 131 -6.07 7.40 9.42
C PHE A 131 -4.88 6.88 8.63
N MET A 132 -5.08 6.42 7.38
CA MET A 132 -4.00 5.92 6.52
C MET A 132 -2.92 6.97 6.26
N VAL A 133 -3.32 8.23 6.02
CA VAL A 133 -2.35 9.31 5.73
C VAL A 133 -1.58 9.72 6.98
N HIS A 134 -2.20 9.65 8.17
CA HIS A 134 -1.54 10.06 9.41
C HIS A 134 -0.80 8.95 10.15
N THR A 135 -0.97 7.68 9.75
CA THR A 135 -0.34 6.51 10.40
C THR A 135 0.62 5.73 9.50
N PHE A 136 0.74 6.08 8.23
CA PHE A 136 1.58 5.39 7.24
C PHE A 136 1.22 3.91 7.01
N VAL A 137 0.09 3.41 7.46
CA VAL A 137 -0.31 2.01 7.33
C VAL A 137 -0.51 1.62 5.86
N ARG A 138 -0.27 0.34 5.55
CA ARG A 138 -0.56 -0.22 4.23
C ARG A 138 -2.04 -0.57 4.12
N PRO A 139 -2.62 -0.62 2.91
CA PRO A 139 -3.98 -1.15 2.73
C PRO A 139 -4.19 -2.52 3.37
N GLY A 140 -3.17 -3.40 3.31
CA GLY A 140 -3.24 -4.71 3.94
C GLY A 140 -3.33 -4.68 5.47
N ASP A 141 -2.81 -3.66 6.13
CA ASP A 141 -2.91 -3.49 7.58
C ASP A 141 -4.37 -3.19 8.00
N ILE A 142 -5.13 -2.44 7.16
CA ILE A 142 -6.53 -2.05 7.44
C ILE A 142 -7.42 -3.26 7.74
N ARG A 143 -7.21 -4.37 7.07
CA ARG A 143 -8.00 -5.58 7.28
C ARG A 143 -7.70 -6.30 8.60
N GLN A 144 -6.55 -6.03 9.24
CA GLN A 144 -6.06 -6.80 10.39
C GLN A 144 -5.95 -5.98 11.68
N ILE A 145 -6.00 -4.64 11.56
CA ILE A 145 -5.82 -3.76 12.71
C ILE A 145 -7.03 -3.83 13.64
N LYS A 146 -6.76 -4.18 14.90
CA LYS A 146 -7.72 -4.20 16.01
C LYS A 146 -7.42 -3.09 16.99
N ASN A 147 -8.38 -2.73 17.84
CA ASN A 147 -8.18 -1.68 18.84
C ASN A 147 -7.02 -1.97 19.79
N LYS A 148 -6.81 -3.22 20.20
CA LYS A 148 -5.64 -3.65 21.02
C LYS A 148 -4.27 -3.40 20.37
N HIS A 149 -4.21 -3.15 19.08
CA HIS A 149 -2.96 -2.82 18.37
C HIS A 149 -2.66 -1.33 18.40
N ILE A 150 -3.52 -0.51 19.01
CA ILE A 150 -3.43 0.95 19.04
C ILE A 150 -3.45 1.42 20.48
N GLU A 151 -2.37 2.07 20.89
CA GLU A 151 -2.26 2.78 22.15
C GLU A 151 -2.28 4.28 21.89
N VAL A 152 -3.14 5.01 22.60
CA VAL A 152 -3.15 6.48 22.58
C VAL A 152 -2.14 6.97 23.61
N VAL A 153 -1.06 7.58 23.14
CA VAL A 153 -0.03 8.18 24.01
C VAL A 153 -0.30 9.68 24.07
N ARG A 154 -0.37 10.18 25.31
CA ARG A 154 -0.55 11.60 25.62
C ARG A 154 0.61 12.12 26.45
N GLY A 155 1.00 13.37 26.25
CA GLY A 155 2.11 13.99 26.97
C GLY A 155 2.71 15.16 26.21
N GLY A 156 4.04 15.25 26.17
CA GLY A 156 4.74 16.27 25.38
C GLY A 156 4.38 16.21 23.88
N TYR A 157 4.03 15.04 23.40
CA TYR A 157 3.47 14.80 22.06
C TYR A 157 2.30 13.84 22.17
N ASP A 158 1.20 14.16 21.48
CA ASP A 158 0.05 13.27 21.34
C ASP A 158 0.21 12.43 20.06
N TYR A 159 0.15 11.10 20.16
CA TYR A 159 0.26 10.21 19.01
C TYR A 159 -0.38 8.85 19.30
N LEU A 160 -0.61 8.09 18.24
CA LEU A 160 -0.94 6.66 18.34
C LEU A 160 0.35 5.85 18.22
N ARG A 161 0.58 4.96 19.18
CA ARG A 161 1.56 3.87 19.05
C ARG A 161 0.85 2.66 18.45
N LEU A 162 1.33 2.19 17.30
CA LEU A 162 0.73 1.08 16.58
C LEU A 162 1.65 -0.14 16.61
N THR A 163 1.20 -1.20 17.27
CA THR A 163 1.85 -2.53 17.27
C THR A 163 1.09 -3.44 16.33
N LEU A 164 1.36 -3.32 15.04
CA LEU A 164 0.61 -4.02 14.00
C LEU A 164 1.00 -5.49 13.92
N PRO A 165 0.04 -6.40 13.58
CA PRO A 165 0.36 -7.79 13.31
C PRO A 165 1.46 -7.92 12.25
N GLU A 166 2.36 -8.87 12.44
CA GLU A 166 3.52 -9.04 11.59
C GLU A 166 3.11 -9.39 10.15
N VAL A 167 3.45 -8.52 9.19
CA VAL A 167 3.22 -8.77 7.76
C VAL A 167 4.54 -8.98 7.01
N LYS A 168 5.69 -8.48 7.50
CA LYS A 168 7.06 -8.67 6.95
C LYS A 168 8.09 -8.17 7.95
N ARG A 169 8.77 -9.01 8.70
CA ARG A 169 10.03 -8.76 9.46
C ARG A 169 10.23 -7.39 10.15
N HIS A 170 9.16 -6.64 10.42
CA HIS A 170 9.20 -5.33 11.08
C HIS A 170 8.32 -5.37 12.32
N ASN A 171 8.89 -5.78 13.45
CA ASN A 171 8.18 -5.96 14.73
C ASN A 171 8.17 -4.68 15.58
N ALA A 172 8.90 -3.64 15.18
CA ALA A 172 8.94 -2.41 15.95
C ALA A 172 7.60 -1.65 15.83
N PRO A 173 7.09 -1.10 16.94
CA PRO A 173 5.96 -0.19 16.93
C PRO A 173 6.21 1.00 16.01
N THR A 174 5.16 1.50 15.38
CA THR A 174 5.19 2.73 14.59
C THR A 174 4.41 3.82 15.30
N VAL A 175 4.75 5.07 15.04
CA VAL A 175 4.07 6.21 15.64
C VAL A 175 3.33 7.01 14.57
N SER A 176 2.20 7.57 14.95
CA SER A 176 1.39 8.40 14.06
C SER A 176 1.74 9.88 14.15
N LEU A 177 1.18 10.66 13.22
CA LEU A 177 1.07 12.10 13.38
C LEU A 177 -0.01 12.44 14.43
N PRO A 178 0.06 13.59 15.12
CA PRO A 178 -0.90 13.98 16.17
C PRO A 178 -2.36 13.92 15.72
N ALA A 179 -2.64 14.34 14.48
CA ALA A 179 -3.98 14.33 13.92
C ALA A 179 -4.65 12.94 13.84
N ALA A 180 -3.89 11.85 13.94
CA ALA A 180 -4.42 10.50 13.96
C ALA A 180 -5.19 10.19 15.25
N VAL A 181 -4.83 10.81 16.38
CA VAL A 181 -5.45 10.57 17.68
C VAL A 181 -6.95 10.86 17.62
N GLY A 182 -7.31 12.10 17.28
CA GLY A 182 -8.73 12.47 17.18
C GLY A 182 -9.48 11.72 16.07
N VAL A 183 -8.79 11.28 15.00
CA VAL A 183 -9.39 10.40 13.97
C VAL A 183 -9.75 9.04 14.57
N TYR A 184 -8.82 8.42 15.29
CA TYR A 184 -9.03 7.13 15.92
C TYR A 184 -10.12 7.18 16.99
N GLU A 185 -10.09 8.18 17.88
CA GLU A 185 -11.09 8.35 18.92
C GLU A 185 -12.50 8.53 18.33
N SER A 186 -12.62 9.32 17.26
CA SER A 186 -13.90 9.51 16.55
C SER A 186 -14.40 8.20 15.90
N LEU A 187 -13.49 7.39 15.33
CA LEU A 187 -13.82 6.09 14.77
C LEU A 187 -14.25 5.11 15.88
N ARG A 188 -13.51 5.05 16.98
CA ARG A 188 -13.82 4.17 18.12
C ARG A 188 -15.16 4.54 18.75
N ALA A 189 -15.46 5.82 18.93
CA ALA A 189 -16.73 6.32 19.43
C ALA A 189 -17.89 5.93 18.49
N TYR A 190 -17.72 6.06 17.19
CA TYR A 190 -18.69 5.62 16.20
C TYR A 190 -18.91 4.10 16.27
N GLN A 191 -17.86 3.31 16.41
CA GLN A 191 -17.98 1.86 16.56
C GLN A 191 -18.66 1.49 17.88
N ALA A 192 -18.35 2.19 18.97
CA ALA A 192 -18.99 1.98 20.27
C ALA A 192 -20.52 2.22 20.23
N SER A 193 -20.99 3.24 19.51
CA SER A 193 -22.42 3.50 19.31
C SER A 193 -23.15 2.38 18.54
N ARG A 194 -22.39 1.49 17.86
CA ARG A 194 -22.90 0.33 17.12
C ARG A 194 -22.67 -1.00 17.85
N GLY A 195 -22.20 -0.96 19.12
CA GLY A 195 -21.92 -2.16 19.92
C GLY A 195 -20.54 -2.78 19.73
N TYR A 196 -19.64 -2.11 19.00
CA TYR A 196 -18.25 -2.50 18.80
C TYR A 196 -17.29 -1.57 19.56
N GLY A 197 -15.99 -1.61 19.25
CA GLY A 197 -14.98 -0.72 19.87
C GLY A 197 -14.25 -1.36 21.04
N ARG A 198 -14.46 -2.64 21.32
CA ARG A 198 -13.66 -3.44 22.27
C ARG A 198 -12.26 -3.66 21.75
N ASP A 199 -11.35 -4.07 22.60
CA ASP A 199 -9.94 -4.26 22.23
C ASP A 199 -9.74 -5.31 21.11
N ASP A 200 -10.55 -6.36 21.09
CA ASP A 200 -10.48 -7.40 20.06
C ASP A 200 -11.28 -7.09 18.79
N ASP A 201 -12.06 -6.01 18.77
CA ASP A 201 -12.78 -5.59 17.58
C ASP A 201 -11.84 -4.93 16.57
N TYR A 202 -12.15 -5.12 15.29
CA TYR A 202 -11.44 -4.43 14.22
C TYR A 202 -11.76 -2.93 14.21
N VAL A 203 -10.75 -2.11 13.97
CA VAL A 203 -10.91 -0.64 13.88
C VAL A 203 -11.81 -0.23 12.71
N PHE A 204 -11.80 -1.02 11.64
CA PHE A 204 -12.58 -0.76 10.43
C PHE A 204 -13.45 -1.96 10.10
N PHE A 205 -14.73 -1.72 9.83
CA PHE A 205 -15.71 -2.74 9.46
C PHE A 205 -15.74 -3.92 10.46
N PRO A 206 -15.93 -3.68 11.75
CA PRO A 206 -15.91 -4.75 12.77
C PRO A 206 -17.00 -5.79 12.56
N GLU A 207 -18.11 -5.43 11.88
CA GLU A 207 -19.21 -6.30 11.51
C GLU A 207 -18.86 -7.34 10.43
N GLU A 208 -17.84 -7.08 9.62
CA GLU A 208 -17.48 -7.98 8.51
C GLU A 208 -16.39 -8.98 8.93
N PRO A 209 -16.73 -10.26 9.17
CA PRO A 209 -15.76 -11.27 9.57
C PRO A 209 -14.79 -11.65 8.43
N ASN A 210 -15.24 -11.55 7.17
CA ASN A 210 -14.38 -11.78 6.02
C ASN A 210 -13.49 -10.55 5.77
N ARG A 211 -12.31 -10.55 6.38
CA ARG A 211 -11.37 -9.43 6.32
C ARG A 211 -10.82 -9.12 4.93
N ARG A 212 -10.88 -10.08 4.00
CA ARG A 212 -10.55 -9.82 2.60
C ARG A 212 -11.66 -9.01 1.94
N LEU A 213 -12.90 -9.40 2.16
CA LEU A 213 -14.08 -8.68 1.67
C LEU A 213 -14.14 -7.25 2.24
N ALA A 214 -13.87 -7.08 3.55
CA ALA A 214 -13.78 -5.74 4.14
C ALA A 214 -12.78 -4.83 3.40
N LEU A 215 -11.59 -5.35 3.05
CA LEU A 215 -10.61 -4.59 2.28
C LEU A 215 -11.06 -4.33 0.84
N ASP A 216 -11.74 -5.30 0.23
CA ASP A 216 -12.27 -5.16 -1.14
C ASP A 216 -13.37 -4.08 -1.20
N VAL A 217 -14.27 -4.02 -0.19
CA VAL A 217 -15.28 -2.95 -0.03
C VAL A 217 -14.63 -1.58 0.13
N VAL A 218 -13.62 -1.47 1.01
CA VAL A 218 -12.85 -0.23 1.19
C VAL A 218 -12.19 0.21 -0.11
N GLY A 219 -11.59 -0.73 -0.85
CA GLY A 219 -10.94 -0.46 -2.14
C GLY A 219 -11.93 0.06 -3.17
N TRP A 220 -13.10 -0.56 -3.24
CA TRP A 220 -14.19 -0.16 -4.13
C TRP A 220 -14.74 1.23 -3.76
N ALA A 221 -15.07 1.46 -2.49
CA ALA A 221 -15.58 2.74 -2.01
C ALA A 221 -14.58 3.89 -2.26
N PHE A 222 -13.29 3.64 -2.05
CA PHE A 222 -12.24 4.61 -2.36
C PHE A 222 -12.13 4.88 -3.87
N ASN A 223 -12.25 3.83 -4.70
CA ASN A 223 -12.29 3.99 -6.15
C ASN A 223 -13.45 4.86 -6.61
N TRP A 224 -14.62 4.69 -6.02
CA TRP A 224 -15.79 5.54 -6.28
C TRP A 224 -15.50 7.01 -5.90
N ILE A 225 -14.97 7.26 -4.70
CA ILE A 225 -14.55 8.60 -4.30
C ILE A 225 -13.58 9.22 -5.32
N LEU A 226 -12.60 8.45 -5.81
CA LEU A 226 -11.64 8.93 -6.81
C LEU A 226 -12.29 9.24 -8.16
N LYS A 227 -13.23 8.44 -8.61
CA LYS A 227 -13.99 8.71 -9.84
C LYS A 227 -14.80 10.02 -9.74
N VAL A 228 -15.54 10.21 -8.64
CA VAL A 228 -16.30 11.45 -8.38
C VAL A 228 -15.38 12.66 -8.24
N ALA A 229 -14.18 12.46 -7.69
CA ALA A 229 -13.18 13.50 -7.58
C ALA A 229 -12.48 13.83 -8.90
N ASP A 230 -12.64 13.01 -9.94
CA ASP A 230 -11.81 13.04 -11.16
C ASP A 230 -10.31 12.95 -10.83
N LEU A 231 -9.97 12.01 -9.94
CA LEU A 231 -8.61 11.80 -9.44
C LEU A 231 -8.19 10.32 -9.57
N LYS A 232 -8.94 9.52 -10.34
CA LYS A 232 -8.65 8.09 -10.49
C LYS A 232 -7.31 7.85 -11.18
N THR A 233 -7.03 8.57 -12.24
CA THR A 233 -5.79 8.47 -12.99
C THR A 233 -4.76 9.45 -12.44
N GLY A 234 -3.55 8.96 -12.16
CA GLY A 234 -2.45 9.76 -11.66
C GLY A 234 -1.65 10.46 -12.78
N PRO A 235 -0.65 11.29 -12.44
CA PRO A 235 0.14 12.08 -13.40
C PRO A 235 0.83 11.25 -14.49
N HIS A 236 1.07 9.95 -14.22
CA HIS A 236 1.76 9.06 -15.18
C HIS A 236 0.78 8.11 -15.90
N GLY A 237 -0.49 8.44 -15.96
CA GLY A 237 -1.51 7.59 -16.57
C GLY A 237 -1.82 6.30 -15.79
N ILE A 238 -1.32 6.16 -14.56
CA ILE A 238 -1.50 4.98 -13.73
C ILE A 238 -2.61 5.21 -12.73
N ASP A 239 -3.48 4.23 -12.59
CA ASP A 239 -4.60 4.28 -11.65
C ASP A 239 -4.14 4.39 -10.20
N ARG A 240 -4.66 5.40 -9.53
CA ARG A 240 -4.53 5.59 -8.09
C ARG A 240 -5.43 4.62 -7.33
N THR A 241 -4.97 4.16 -6.19
CA THR A 241 -5.65 3.21 -5.32
C THR A 241 -5.46 3.59 -3.85
N LEU A 242 -5.98 2.81 -2.93
CA LEU A 242 -5.68 2.96 -1.49
C LEU A 242 -4.17 3.08 -1.20
N TYR A 243 -3.32 2.43 -1.99
CA TYR A 243 -1.87 2.51 -1.82
C TYR A 243 -1.35 3.93 -2.08
N SER A 244 -2.04 4.73 -2.90
CA SER A 244 -1.71 6.14 -3.13
C SER A 244 -1.86 7.00 -1.86
N LEU A 245 -2.73 6.62 -0.91
CA LEU A 245 -2.81 7.29 0.40
C LEU A 245 -1.52 7.10 1.21
N ARG A 246 -0.92 5.91 1.15
CA ARG A 246 0.37 5.67 1.77
C ARG A 246 1.49 6.45 1.07
N HIS A 247 1.47 6.52 -0.25
CA HIS A 247 2.39 7.39 -0.98
C HIS A 247 2.23 8.83 -0.52
N THR A 248 1.00 9.33 -0.38
CA THR A 248 0.69 10.67 0.12
C THR A 248 1.24 10.89 1.53
N ALA A 249 1.06 9.94 2.44
CA ALA A 249 1.58 10.02 3.80
C ALA A 249 3.10 10.24 3.82
N ILE A 250 3.84 9.46 3.06
CA ILE A 250 5.31 9.54 2.97
C ILE A 250 5.73 10.85 2.28
N THR A 251 5.11 11.19 1.15
CA THR A 251 5.40 12.42 0.40
C THR A 251 5.16 13.66 1.25
N PHE A 252 4.05 13.73 1.99
CA PHE A 252 3.78 14.87 2.87
C PHE A 252 4.82 15.01 3.98
N ARG A 253 5.37 13.91 4.51
CA ARG A 253 6.46 13.97 5.50
C ARG A 253 7.77 14.43 4.89
N LEU A 254 8.08 14.01 3.69
CA LEU A 254 9.29 14.45 2.99
C LEU A 254 9.22 15.95 2.66
N ILE A 255 8.06 16.45 2.23
CA ILE A 255 7.90 17.85 1.80
C ILE A 255 7.67 18.78 3.00
N TYR A 256 6.83 18.38 3.97
CA TYR A 256 6.34 19.27 5.04
C TYR A 256 6.82 18.85 6.43
N GLY A 257 7.64 17.82 6.53
CA GLY A 257 8.03 17.20 7.80
C GLY A 257 9.20 17.83 8.54
N GLY A 258 9.68 19.00 8.13
CA GLY A 258 10.73 19.71 8.85
C GLY A 258 12.05 18.93 8.91
N ASN A 259 12.58 18.52 7.74
CA ASN A 259 13.88 17.85 7.62
C ASN A 259 13.98 16.47 8.30
N ILE A 260 12.89 15.69 8.29
CA ILE A 260 12.94 14.32 8.80
C ILE A 260 13.98 13.51 8.03
N ASP A 261 14.86 12.80 8.75
CA ASP A 261 15.81 11.93 8.08
C ASP A 261 15.13 10.69 7.46
N LEU A 262 15.66 10.23 6.32
CA LEU A 262 15.07 9.15 5.54
C LEU A 262 15.03 7.82 6.29
N LEU A 263 16.00 7.55 7.16
CA LEU A 263 16.05 6.30 7.93
C LEU A 263 14.95 6.26 8.99
N THR A 264 14.73 7.37 9.69
CA THR A 264 13.63 7.51 10.66
C THR A 264 12.29 7.36 9.97
N LEU A 265 12.08 8.03 8.83
CA LEU A 265 10.85 7.90 8.06
C LEU A 265 10.65 6.47 7.52
N ALA A 266 11.71 5.85 6.99
CA ALA A 266 11.66 4.48 6.47
C ALA A 266 11.28 3.48 7.57
N ARG A 267 11.90 3.56 8.73
CA ARG A 267 11.58 2.72 9.90
C ARG A 267 10.14 2.89 10.34
N ASN A 268 9.70 4.14 10.54
CA ASN A 268 8.33 4.43 10.96
C ASN A 268 7.29 4.02 9.91
N ALA A 269 7.57 4.22 8.63
CA ALA A 269 6.72 3.76 7.55
C ALA A 269 6.89 2.26 7.25
N ARG A 270 7.70 1.49 7.98
CA ARG A 270 7.96 0.05 7.77
C ARG A 270 8.36 -0.25 6.32
N THR A 271 9.32 0.51 5.79
CA THR A 271 9.87 0.38 4.44
C THR A 271 11.39 0.53 4.49
N SER A 272 12.08 0.47 3.35
CA SER A 272 13.51 0.77 3.26
C SER A 272 13.74 2.18 2.68
N VAL A 273 14.91 2.75 2.97
CA VAL A 273 15.35 4.02 2.38
C VAL A 273 15.38 3.90 0.84
N GLU A 274 15.92 2.80 0.31
CA GLU A 274 15.92 2.50 -1.12
C GLU A 274 14.52 2.59 -1.76
N MET A 275 13.49 2.09 -1.05
CA MET A 275 12.11 2.17 -1.54
C MET A 275 11.57 3.60 -1.48
N ILE A 276 11.98 4.39 -0.49
CA ILE A 276 11.65 5.82 -0.45
C ILE A 276 12.31 6.55 -1.63
N GLU A 277 13.58 6.37 -1.84
CA GLU A 277 14.31 6.96 -2.97
C GLU A 277 13.67 6.58 -4.32
N LYS A 278 13.44 5.29 -4.52
CA LYS A 278 12.88 4.75 -5.77
C LYS A 278 11.51 5.32 -6.14
N PHE A 279 10.65 5.57 -5.16
CA PHE A 279 9.27 5.99 -5.42
C PHE A 279 9.02 7.48 -5.19
N TYR A 280 9.89 8.16 -4.45
CA TYR A 280 9.63 9.53 -3.99
C TYR A 280 10.75 10.52 -4.34
N ALA A 281 11.92 10.06 -4.79
CA ALA A 281 13.03 10.96 -5.14
C ALA A 281 12.64 11.99 -6.22
N SER A 282 11.77 11.61 -7.16
CA SER A 282 11.26 12.51 -8.19
C SER A 282 10.34 13.62 -7.66
N THR A 283 9.85 13.50 -6.41
CA THR A 283 9.02 14.54 -5.77
C THR A 283 9.83 15.51 -4.91
N LEU A 284 11.13 15.22 -4.72
CA LEU A 284 12.06 16.07 -3.98
C LEU A 284 12.94 16.79 -4.98
N SER A 285 12.72 18.09 -5.19
CA SER A 285 13.69 18.90 -5.93
C SER A 285 14.84 19.32 -5.00
N ALA A 286 16.03 19.50 -5.57
CA ALA A 286 17.18 20.06 -4.83
C ALA A 286 16.82 21.42 -4.21
N GLU A 287 15.98 22.21 -4.86
CA GLU A 287 15.51 23.51 -4.39
C GLU A 287 14.69 23.44 -3.10
N MET A 288 13.94 22.35 -2.86
CA MET A 288 13.22 22.14 -1.60
C MET A 288 14.15 22.01 -0.39
N ASN A 289 15.40 21.62 -0.63
CA ASN A 289 16.43 21.41 0.38
C ASN A 289 17.61 22.39 0.27
N ILE A 290 17.43 23.50 -0.44
CA ILE A 290 18.51 24.45 -0.73
C ILE A 290 19.20 24.96 0.54
N ALA A 291 18.46 25.18 1.62
CA ALA A 291 19.00 25.60 2.92
C ALA A 291 19.91 24.54 3.56
N LEU A 292 19.61 23.26 3.36
CA LEU A 292 20.44 22.13 3.80
C LEU A 292 21.67 21.98 2.92
N ILE A 293 21.52 22.09 1.61
CA ILE A 293 22.61 22.00 0.64
C ILE A 293 23.61 23.16 0.86
N HIS A 294 23.12 24.37 1.14
CA HIS A 294 23.97 25.53 1.37
C HIS A 294 24.61 25.58 2.77
N GLY A 295 24.35 24.58 3.63
CA GLY A 295 25.04 24.46 4.91
C GLY A 295 24.80 25.63 5.88
N LYS A 296 23.73 26.41 5.70
CA LYS A 296 23.35 27.44 6.69
C LYS A 296 22.98 26.74 8.00
N ARG A 297 23.95 26.60 8.92
CA ARG A 297 23.68 26.26 10.32
C ARG A 297 22.70 27.31 10.85
N HIS A 298 21.52 26.90 11.27
CA HIS A 298 20.76 27.70 12.22
C HIS A 298 21.63 27.82 13.47
N SER A 299 22.24 28.95 13.68
CA SER A 299 22.80 29.31 14.96
C SER A 299 21.64 29.40 15.95
N SER A 300 21.33 28.26 16.59
CA SER A 300 20.60 28.27 17.84
C SER A 300 21.49 29.02 18.83
N ILE A 301 21.13 30.26 19.07
CA ILE A 301 21.70 31.08 20.11
C ILE A 301 21.39 30.37 21.43
N ILE A 302 22.34 29.62 21.92
CA ILE A 302 22.43 29.34 23.35
C ILE A 302 22.87 30.67 23.95
N LYS A 303 21.92 31.47 24.44
CA LYS A 303 22.26 32.57 25.38
C LYS A 303 22.64 31.95 26.70
N PRO A 304 23.72 32.45 27.32
CA PRO A 304 24.22 31.98 28.63
C PRO A 304 23.23 32.24 29.74
#